data_572d816a413e49a16adc7e5a130ae380
#
_entry.id   572d816a413e49a16adc7e5a130ae380
#
_cell.length_a   1.000
_cell.length_b   1.000
_cell.length_c   1.000
_cell.angle_alpha   90.00
_cell.angle_beta   90.00
_cell.angle_gamma   90.00
#
_symmetry.space_group_name_H-M   'P 1'
#
loop_
_entity.id
_entity.type
_entity.pdbx_description
1 polymer ?
#
loop_
_entity_poly.entity_id
_entity_poly.type
_entity_poly.pdbx_seq_one_letter_code
_entity_poly.pdbx_strand_id
1 'polypeptide(L)'
;MPYKKITVPAAGEKITITDNTLNVPDKPIIGYIVGDGIGIDITPVMLTVVDSVIKKAYNGKRQIQWMEIYAGEKADEIYGEYLPDETLSAIKELSVAIKGPLTTPVGGGMRSLNVAIRQRLDLYICQRPVQYFDGTPSPVRFPEKIDMVIFRENSEDIYAGIEYQTGTKEVKKVVEFLQQEMGATKIRFPETSGIGIKPVSIEGTTRLVRAAIQYAIDNDKPSVTLVHKGNIMKFTEGLFRDTGYQLARDEFGAKEIDGGPWCSLTNPKTGNEIIIKDNIADAFLQQILLRPEEYSVIATLNLNGDYISDALAAQVGGIGIAPGANLSDSIAVFEATHGTAPGYAGKNLVNPSSLILSAEMMLRHMGW
;
A
#
# COMPACT_ATOMS: atom_id res chain seq x y z
N MET A 1 1.73 27.93 4.76
CA MET A 1 0.71 28.88 5.30
C MET A 1 0.25 28.37 6.66
N PRO A 2 -0.18 29.21 7.57
CA PRO A 2 -0.72 28.71 8.84
C PRO A 2 -1.99 27.89 8.54
N TYR A 3 -2.11 26.76 9.20
CA TYR A 3 -3.30 25.92 9.12
C TYR A 3 -4.50 26.63 9.75
N LYS A 4 -5.71 26.36 9.27
CA LYS A 4 -6.94 26.99 9.76
C LYS A 4 -7.51 26.27 10.98
N LYS A 5 -7.42 24.95 10.99
CA LYS A 5 -8.03 24.07 11.99
C LYS A 5 -7.02 23.12 12.65
N ILE A 6 -5.90 22.85 12.01
CA ILE A 6 -4.85 21.98 12.52
C ILE A 6 -3.96 22.76 13.50
N THR A 7 -3.73 22.21 14.69
CA THR A 7 -2.83 22.80 15.68
C THR A 7 -1.43 22.23 15.51
N VAL A 8 -0.47 23.08 15.18
CA VAL A 8 0.94 22.70 15.10
C VAL A 8 1.52 22.57 16.51
N PRO A 9 2.25 21.50 16.86
CA PRO A 9 2.91 21.38 18.13
C PRO A 9 3.85 22.57 18.41
N ALA A 10 3.89 23.05 19.66
CA ALA A 10 4.75 24.16 20.06
C ALA A 10 6.24 23.83 20.01
N ALA A 11 6.59 22.56 19.98
CA ALA A 11 7.95 22.04 19.87
C ALA A 11 8.06 21.05 18.72
N GLY A 12 9.28 20.80 18.28
CA GLY A 12 9.57 19.85 17.21
C GLY A 12 9.96 20.51 15.91
N GLU A 13 10.47 19.71 15.00
CA GLU A 13 10.99 20.12 13.72
C GLU A 13 10.44 19.22 12.61
N LYS A 14 10.29 19.75 11.41
CA LYS A 14 9.86 18.97 10.25
C LYS A 14 11.00 18.06 9.80
N ILE A 15 10.63 16.86 9.33
CA ILE A 15 11.53 16.02 8.55
C ILE A 15 11.83 16.74 7.23
N THR A 16 13.07 16.73 6.81
CA THR A 16 13.47 17.29 5.51
C THR A 16 14.10 16.21 4.64
N ILE A 17 14.10 16.43 3.33
CA ILE A 17 14.70 15.52 2.36
C ILE A 17 15.81 16.26 1.61
N THR A 18 17.00 15.70 1.61
CA THR A 18 18.14 16.20 0.85
C THR A 18 18.77 15.02 0.11
N ASP A 19 18.96 15.15 -1.19
CA ASP A 19 19.54 14.09 -2.04
C ASP A 19 18.85 12.73 -1.85
N ASN A 20 17.51 12.73 -1.85
CA ASN A 20 16.65 11.55 -1.62
C ASN A 20 16.87 10.85 -0.25
N THR A 21 17.49 11.54 0.70
CA THR A 21 17.70 11.02 2.06
C THR A 21 16.87 11.81 3.06
N LEU A 22 16.17 11.10 3.94
CA LEU A 22 15.42 11.68 5.04
C LEU A 22 16.38 12.20 6.12
N ASN A 23 16.25 13.48 6.46
CA ASN A 23 16.91 14.07 7.62
C ASN A 23 15.88 14.16 8.75
N VAL A 24 15.98 13.23 9.69
CA VAL A 24 15.03 13.09 10.80
C VAL A 24 15.65 13.75 12.05
N PRO A 25 15.05 14.84 12.56
CA PRO A 25 15.52 15.49 13.79
C PRO A 25 15.22 14.63 15.04
N ASP A 26 15.83 14.94 16.18
CA ASP A 26 15.56 14.21 17.43
C ASP A 26 14.11 14.41 17.94
N LYS A 27 13.42 15.46 17.49
CA LYS A 27 12.02 15.72 17.82
C LYS A 27 11.20 16.01 16.55
N PRO A 28 10.99 14.99 15.69
CA PRO A 28 10.24 15.19 14.46
C PRO A 28 8.76 15.45 14.74
N ILE A 29 8.16 16.33 13.93
CA ILE A 29 6.68 16.47 13.89
C ILE A 29 6.13 15.41 12.94
N ILE A 30 5.29 14.51 13.44
CA ILE A 30 4.63 13.46 12.67
C ILE A 30 3.13 13.70 12.67
N GLY A 31 2.53 13.73 11.48
CA GLY A 31 1.08 13.81 11.33
C GLY A 31 0.41 12.50 11.70
N TYR A 32 -0.71 12.55 12.45
CA TYR A 32 -1.52 11.37 12.66
C TYR A 32 -3.01 11.65 12.45
N ILE A 33 -3.73 10.66 11.92
CA ILE A 33 -5.18 10.66 11.78
C ILE A 33 -5.72 9.58 12.71
N VAL A 34 -6.63 9.93 13.62
CA VAL A 34 -7.24 8.97 14.54
C VAL A 34 -7.95 7.85 13.77
N GLY A 35 -8.66 8.22 12.69
CA GLY A 35 -9.47 7.31 11.90
C GLY A 35 -10.89 7.17 12.45
N ASP A 36 -11.70 6.45 11.70
CA ASP A 36 -13.12 6.22 11.99
C ASP A 36 -13.32 4.86 12.67
N GLY A 37 -14.51 4.65 13.23
CA GLY A 37 -14.87 3.40 13.87
C GLY A 37 -13.87 3.00 14.96
N ILE A 38 -13.23 1.83 14.83
CA ILE A 38 -12.23 1.35 15.80
C ILE A 38 -10.94 2.18 15.85
N GLY A 39 -10.77 3.16 14.96
CA GLY A 39 -9.66 4.10 15.02
C GLY A 39 -9.53 4.79 16.37
N ILE A 40 -10.66 5.12 17.02
CA ILE A 40 -10.69 5.73 18.37
C ILE A 40 -10.12 4.81 19.46
N ASP A 41 -10.18 3.49 19.28
CA ASP A 41 -9.63 2.52 20.22
C ASP A 41 -8.14 2.28 19.97
N ILE A 42 -7.74 2.05 18.72
CA ILE A 42 -6.39 1.57 18.37
C ILE A 42 -5.35 2.68 18.28
N THR A 43 -5.72 3.89 17.82
CA THR A 43 -4.76 4.98 17.62
C THR A 43 -4.18 5.51 18.93
N PRO A 44 -4.94 5.77 20.00
CA PRO A 44 -4.35 6.16 21.29
C PRO A 44 -3.41 5.11 21.87
N VAL A 45 -3.71 3.83 21.69
CA VAL A 45 -2.84 2.72 22.10
C VAL A 45 -1.52 2.75 21.33
N MET A 46 -1.58 2.91 20.02
CA MET A 46 -0.38 3.01 19.17
C MET A 46 0.50 4.19 19.60
N LEU A 47 -0.05 5.39 19.79
CA LEU A 47 0.68 6.57 20.26
C LEU A 47 1.40 6.29 21.58
N THR A 48 0.69 5.71 22.56
CA THR A 48 1.23 5.36 23.88
C THR A 48 2.39 4.35 23.80
N VAL A 49 2.24 3.32 22.97
CA VAL A 49 3.27 2.29 22.76
C VAL A 49 4.50 2.88 22.11
N VAL A 50 4.33 3.65 21.03
CA VAL A 50 5.43 4.27 20.28
C VAL A 50 6.22 5.23 21.17
N ASP A 51 5.55 6.11 21.91
CA ASP A 51 6.22 7.05 22.84
C ASP A 51 7.01 6.32 23.92
N SER A 52 6.45 5.24 24.46
CA SER A 52 7.09 4.43 25.49
C SER A 52 8.35 3.72 24.95
N VAL A 53 8.26 3.16 23.75
CA VAL A 53 9.39 2.47 23.09
C VAL A 53 10.51 3.44 22.77
N ILE A 54 10.20 4.60 22.16
CA ILE A 54 11.19 5.62 21.81
C ILE A 54 11.88 6.16 23.09
N LYS A 55 11.10 6.48 24.12
CA LYS A 55 11.65 6.93 25.40
C LYS A 55 12.63 5.92 25.99
N LYS A 56 12.29 4.64 25.94
CA LYS A 56 13.16 3.55 26.44
C LYS A 56 14.40 3.35 25.55
N ALA A 57 14.23 3.28 24.25
CA ALA A 57 15.33 3.01 23.30
C ALA A 57 16.38 4.14 23.29
N TYR A 58 15.96 5.38 23.41
CA TYR A 58 16.83 6.56 23.28
C TYR A 58 17.05 7.30 24.61
N ASN A 59 16.67 6.72 25.75
CA ASN A 59 16.82 7.32 27.09
C ASN A 59 16.24 8.76 27.15
N GLY A 60 15.13 9.01 26.47
CA GLY A 60 14.45 10.30 26.41
C GLY A 60 15.11 11.37 25.53
N LYS A 61 16.18 11.06 24.80
CA LYS A 61 16.83 12.00 23.87
C LYS A 61 15.97 12.28 22.64
N ARG A 62 15.27 11.27 22.15
CA ARG A 62 14.34 11.38 21.01
C ARG A 62 12.89 11.35 21.46
N GLN A 63 12.03 12.09 20.76
CA GLN A 63 10.59 12.17 21.05
C GLN A 63 9.83 12.62 19.81
N ILE A 64 8.77 11.92 19.41
CA ILE A 64 7.87 12.40 18.37
C ILE A 64 7.00 13.52 18.91
N GLN A 65 6.82 14.57 18.12
CA GLN A 65 5.83 15.61 18.34
C GLN A 65 4.61 15.30 17.44
N TRP A 66 3.60 14.71 18.04
CA TRP A 66 2.41 14.29 17.32
C TRP A 66 1.54 15.48 16.93
N MET A 67 1.17 15.56 15.65
CA MET A 67 0.30 16.58 15.09
C MET A 67 -0.96 15.93 14.56
N GLU A 68 -2.10 16.13 15.23
CA GLU A 68 -3.36 15.60 14.76
C GLU A 68 -3.79 16.33 13.47
N ILE A 69 -4.07 15.55 12.43
CA ILE A 69 -4.63 15.97 11.15
C ILE A 69 -5.92 15.20 10.90
N TYR A 70 -6.83 15.75 10.11
CA TYR A 70 -8.21 15.29 10.08
C TYR A 70 -8.59 14.68 8.74
N ALA A 71 -9.12 13.47 8.75
CA ALA A 71 -9.80 12.83 7.63
C ALA A 71 -10.94 11.94 8.17
N GLY A 72 -11.90 11.58 7.33
CA GLY A 72 -13.04 10.77 7.70
C GLY A 72 -14.13 11.54 8.45
N GLU A 73 -14.88 10.87 9.31
CA GLU A 73 -16.02 11.43 10.04
C GLU A 73 -15.66 12.66 10.88
N LYS A 74 -14.51 12.61 11.56
CA LYS A 74 -14.02 13.76 12.35
C LYS A 74 -13.70 14.98 11.49
N ALA A 75 -13.20 14.77 10.26
CA ALA A 75 -12.98 15.88 9.33
C ALA A 75 -14.30 16.49 8.85
N ASP A 76 -15.31 15.67 8.59
CA ASP A 76 -16.63 16.14 8.21
C ASP A 76 -17.27 17.01 9.32
N GLU A 77 -17.16 16.60 10.56
CA GLU A 77 -17.61 17.41 11.72
C GLU A 77 -16.92 18.77 11.84
N ILE A 78 -15.60 18.83 11.54
CA ILE A 78 -14.78 20.03 11.73
C ILE A 78 -14.83 20.96 10.51
N TYR A 79 -14.79 20.41 9.30
CA TYR A 79 -14.64 21.14 8.04
C TYR A 79 -15.89 21.11 7.16
N GLY A 80 -16.83 20.15 7.36
CA GLY A 80 -17.95 19.88 6.46
C GLY A 80 -17.51 19.08 5.22
N GLU A 81 -16.34 18.43 5.27
CA GLU A 81 -15.82 17.58 4.20
C GLU A 81 -14.91 16.49 4.76
N TYR A 82 -14.99 15.26 4.19
CA TYR A 82 -14.28 14.08 4.67
C TYR A 82 -12.76 14.10 4.44
N LEU A 83 -12.26 14.86 3.47
CA LEU A 83 -10.83 14.95 3.15
C LEU A 83 -10.44 16.40 2.80
N PRO A 84 -10.18 17.26 3.78
CA PRO A 84 -9.78 18.63 3.57
C PRO A 84 -8.44 18.77 2.84
N ASP A 85 -8.30 19.76 1.99
CA ASP A 85 -7.03 20.10 1.32
C ASP A 85 -5.93 20.44 2.34
N GLU A 86 -6.30 20.96 3.49
CA GLU A 86 -5.38 21.25 4.59
C GLU A 86 -4.70 20.00 5.12
N THR A 87 -5.41 18.88 5.22
CA THR A 87 -4.86 17.56 5.61
C THR A 87 -3.81 17.08 4.62
N LEU A 88 -4.11 17.14 3.33
CA LEU A 88 -3.15 16.73 2.29
C LEU A 88 -1.92 17.64 2.25
N SER A 89 -2.11 18.93 2.49
CA SER A 89 -1.02 19.90 2.59
C SER A 89 -0.14 19.60 3.80
N ALA A 90 -0.73 19.26 4.95
CA ALA A 90 0.00 18.87 6.14
C ALA A 90 0.84 17.62 5.92
N ILE A 91 0.26 16.56 5.29
CA ILE A 91 1.00 15.35 4.98
C ILE A 91 2.20 15.64 4.06
N LYS A 92 2.00 16.45 3.02
CA LYS A 92 3.08 16.88 2.11
C LYS A 92 4.21 17.61 2.83
N GLU A 93 3.85 18.53 3.73
CA GLU A 93 4.83 19.31 4.47
C GLU A 93 5.61 18.49 5.51
N LEU A 94 4.99 17.48 6.11
CA LEU A 94 5.59 16.65 7.13
C LEU A 94 6.37 15.46 6.56
N SER A 95 6.13 15.09 5.31
CA SER A 95 6.69 13.92 4.60
C SER A 95 6.33 12.56 5.22
N VAL A 96 6.10 12.48 6.52
CA VAL A 96 5.75 11.24 7.24
C VAL A 96 4.47 11.45 8.03
N ALA A 97 3.53 10.52 7.87
CA ALA A 97 2.29 10.49 8.63
C ALA A 97 1.86 9.04 8.93
N ILE A 98 1.01 8.86 9.94
CA ILE A 98 0.37 7.59 10.27
C ILE A 98 -1.13 7.80 10.46
N LYS A 99 -1.95 6.83 10.04
CA LYS A 99 -3.40 6.96 10.14
C LYS A 99 -4.11 5.68 10.57
N GLY A 100 -5.16 5.84 11.35
CA GLY A 100 -6.16 4.82 11.59
C GLY A 100 -7.01 4.52 10.33
N PRO A 101 -7.92 3.54 10.42
CA PRO A 101 -8.81 3.19 9.32
C PRO A 101 -9.79 4.33 9.00
N LEU A 102 -10.19 4.45 7.73
CA LEU A 102 -11.15 5.47 7.30
C LEU A 102 -12.37 4.81 6.66
N THR A 103 -13.55 5.30 7.00
CA THR A 103 -14.83 4.89 6.41
C THR A 103 -14.97 5.52 5.01
N THR A 104 -15.40 4.71 4.05
CA THR A 104 -15.90 5.25 2.79
C THR A 104 -17.40 5.43 2.92
N PRO A 105 -17.93 6.67 2.87
CA PRO A 105 -19.36 6.91 2.95
C PRO A 105 -20.13 6.12 1.90
N VAL A 106 -21.20 5.43 2.33
CA VAL A 106 -22.07 4.67 1.44
C VAL A 106 -23.11 5.61 0.81
N GLY A 107 -23.04 5.80 -0.50
CA GLY A 107 -23.99 6.65 -1.24
C GLY A 107 -23.32 7.90 -1.86
N GLY A 108 -23.97 8.49 -2.87
CA GLY A 108 -23.53 9.75 -3.48
C GLY A 108 -22.32 9.70 -4.40
N GLY A 109 -21.82 8.52 -4.80
CA GLY A 109 -20.71 8.40 -5.75
C GLY A 109 -19.35 8.78 -5.16
N MET A 110 -19.22 8.92 -3.84
CA MET A 110 -17.96 9.24 -3.18
C MET A 110 -17.03 8.01 -3.23
N ARG A 111 -15.82 8.22 -3.74
CA ARG A 111 -14.77 7.19 -3.78
C ARG A 111 -14.12 7.00 -2.41
N SER A 112 -13.46 5.85 -2.24
CA SER A 112 -12.70 5.57 -1.02
C SER A 112 -11.75 6.70 -0.66
N LEU A 113 -11.82 7.17 0.59
CA LEU A 113 -10.92 8.22 1.10
C LEU A 113 -9.45 7.76 1.04
N ASN A 114 -9.20 6.47 1.30
CA ASN A 114 -7.86 5.90 1.18
C ASN A 114 -7.33 6.01 -0.25
N VAL A 115 -8.16 5.68 -1.25
CA VAL A 115 -7.80 5.82 -2.67
C VAL A 115 -7.55 7.30 -3.02
N ALA A 116 -8.39 8.22 -2.53
CA ALA A 116 -8.21 9.65 -2.75
C ALA A 116 -6.88 10.17 -2.18
N ILE A 117 -6.50 9.77 -0.96
CA ILE A 117 -5.21 10.13 -0.35
C ILE A 117 -4.06 9.61 -1.20
N ARG A 118 -4.09 8.33 -1.59
CA ARG A 118 -3.05 7.69 -2.41
C ARG A 118 -2.84 8.39 -3.75
N GLN A 119 -3.94 8.70 -4.45
CA GLN A 119 -3.89 9.37 -5.76
C GLN A 119 -3.47 10.84 -5.65
N ARG A 120 -4.02 11.60 -4.69
CA ARG A 120 -3.72 13.04 -4.55
C ARG A 120 -2.31 13.33 -4.03
N LEU A 121 -1.69 12.37 -3.35
CA LEU A 121 -0.32 12.45 -2.85
C LEU A 121 0.67 11.64 -3.70
N ASP A 122 0.21 11.02 -4.79
CA ASP A 122 0.97 10.09 -5.66
C ASP A 122 1.75 9.03 -4.87
N LEU A 123 1.07 8.39 -3.89
CA LEU A 123 1.63 7.31 -3.09
C LEU A 123 1.55 6.01 -3.91
N TYR A 124 2.45 5.85 -4.85
CA TYR A 124 2.38 4.80 -5.87
C TYR A 124 2.79 3.40 -5.39
N ILE A 125 3.35 3.28 -4.19
CA ILE A 125 3.68 2.00 -3.55
C ILE A 125 2.75 1.77 -2.37
N CYS A 126 2.07 0.63 -2.33
CA CYS A 126 1.48 0.10 -1.11
C CYS A 126 2.32 -1.09 -0.66
N GLN A 127 3.08 -0.91 0.41
CA GLN A 127 3.96 -1.93 0.99
C GLN A 127 3.26 -2.61 2.16
N ARG A 128 3.09 -3.94 2.09
CA ARG A 128 2.40 -4.76 3.09
C ARG A 128 3.26 -5.97 3.47
N PRO A 129 4.03 -5.92 4.55
CA PRO A 129 4.70 -7.10 5.10
C PRO A 129 3.68 -8.08 5.67
N VAL A 130 3.93 -9.38 5.45
CA VAL A 130 3.15 -10.46 6.03
C VAL A 130 4.11 -11.46 6.65
N GLN A 131 4.04 -11.56 7.97
CA GLN A 131 4.89 -12.42 8.78
C GLN A 131 4.07 -13.07 9.89
N TYR A 132 4.37 -14.32 10.20
CA TYR A 132 3.79 -15.01 11.34
C TYR A 132 4.47 -14.59 12.65
N PHE A 133 3.69 -14.45 13.70
CA PHE A 133 4.17 -14.21 15.06
C PHE A 133 3.74 -15.35 15.96
N ASP A 134 4.68 -15.90 16.71
CA ASP A 134 4.43 -17.03 17.63
C ASP A 134 3.26 -16.78 18.56
N GLY A 135 2.38 -17.76 18.67
CA GLY A 135 1.18 -17.69 19.50
C GLY A 135 -0.03 -17.08 18.81
N THR A 136 0.11 -16.60 17.58
CA THR A 136 -1.03 -16.12 16.79
C THR A 136 -1.78 -17.32 16.18
N PRO A 137 -3.13 -17.39 16.29
CA PRO A 137 -3.89 -18.44 15.65
C PRO A 137 -3.79 -18.35 14.13
N SER A 138 -3.57 -19.48 13.47
CA SER A 138 -3.45 -19.57 12.00
C SER A 138 -4.29 -20.72 11.45
N PRO A 139 -4.95 -20.55 10.29
CA PRO A 139 -5.67 -21.61 9.62
C PRO A 139 -4.76 -22.55 8.79
N VAL A 140 -3.50 -22.18 8.57
CA VAL A 140 -2.56 -23.00 7.79
C VAL A 140 -1.65 -23.84 8.69
N ARG A 141 -1.08 -24.90 8.10
CA ARG A 141 -0.32 -25.91 8.86
C ARG A 141 1.06 -25.42 9.31
N PHE A 142 1.72 -24.58 8.52
CA PHE A 142 3.08 -24.11 8.74
C PHE A 142 3.17 -22.57 8.51
N PRO A 143 2.49 -21.76 9.35
CA PRO A 143 2.46 -20.31 9.16
C PRO A 143 3.84 -19.65 9.33
N GLU A 144 4.74 -20.29 10.07
CA GLU A 144 6.11 -19.81 10.28
C GLU A 144 6.97 -19.76 9.00
N LYS A 145 6.51 -20.41 7.93
CA LYS A 145 7.15 -20.35 6.60
C LYS A 145 6.75 -19.12 5.80
N ILE A 146 5.81 -18.31 6.29
CA ILE A 146 5.32 -17.13 5.61
C ILE A 146 6.11 -15.91 6.10
N ASP A 147 6.99 -15.38 5.24
CA ASP A 147 7.71 -14.12 5.41
C ASP A 147 7.80 -13.43 4.05
N MET A 148 6.77 -12.66 3.71
CA MET A 148 6.64 -11.99 2.43
C MET A 148 6.39 -10.50 2.60
N VAL A 149 6.83 -9.72 1.62
CA VAL A 149 6.48 -8.29 1.54
C VAL A 149 5.83 -8.02 0.19
N ILE A 150 4.58 -7.54 0.21
CA ILE A 150 3.84 -7.20 -1.00
C ILE A 150 4.10 -5.74 -1.34
N PHE A 151 4.55 -5.49 -2.57
CA PHE A 151 4.60 -4.21 -3.25
C PHE A 151 3.42 -4.17 -4.22
N ARG A 152 2.33 -3.55 -3.79
CA ARG A 152 1.11 -3.36 -4.57
C ARG A 152 1.17 -2.02 -5.27
N GLU A 153 0.96 -2.01 -6.58
CA GLU A 153 0.74 -0.78 -7.33
C GLU A 153 -0.48 -0.05 -6.74
N ASN A 154 -0.43 1.26 -6.64
CA ASN A 154 -1.37 1.98 -5.79
C ASN A 154 -2.05 3.18 -6.48
N SER A 155 -1.77 3.43 -7.76
CA SER A 155 -2.23 4.62 -8.49
C SER A 155 -3.10 4.32 -9.71
N GLU A 156 -2.97 3.14 -10.30
CA GLU A 156 -3.60 2.72 -11.54
C GLU A 156 -4.56 1.54 -11.34
N ASP A 157 -4.70 0.71 -12.38
CA ASP A 157 -5.57 -0.44 -12.43
C ASP A 157 -7.05 -0.02 -12.40
N ILE A 158 -7.94 -0.92 -12.07
CA ILE A 158 -9.37 -0.60 -11.90
C ILE A 158 -9.62 0.41 -10.77
N TYR A 159 -8.66 0.57 -9.86
CA TYR A 159 -8.69 1.58 -8.79
C TYR A 159 -8.57 3.03 -9.31
N ALA A 160 -8.20 3.23 -10.59
CA ALA A 160 -8.34 4.53 -11.25
C ALA A 160 -9.81 4.99 -11.27
N GLY A 161 -10.76 4.05 -11.13
CA GLY A 161 -12.19 4.32 -10.97
C GLY A 161 -12.80 4.92 -12.22
N ILE A 162 -12.34 4.53 -13.40
CA ILE A 162 -12.94 4.92 -14.67
C ILE A 162 -14.03 3.90 -14.98
N GLU A 163 -15.24 4.19 -14.51
CA GLU A 163 -16.39 3.31 -14.62
C GLU A 163 -17.63 4.03 -15.13
N TYR A 164 -18.44 3.31 -15.88
CA TYR A 164 -19.69 3.81 -16.47
C TYR A 164 -20.83 2.88 -16.10
N GLN A 165 -21.79 3.42 -15.37
CA GLN A 165 -22.93 2.65 -14.85
C GLN A 165 -23.90 2.25 -15.97
N THR A 166 -24.40 1.02 -15.90
CA THR A 166 -25.46 0.54 -16.80
C THR A 166 -26.66 1.47 -16.86
N GLY A 167 -27.27 1.61 -18.02
CA GLY A 167 -28.47 2.43 -18.26
C GLY A 167 -28.21 3.93 -18.39
N THR A 168 -26.97 4.41 -18.19
CA THR A 168 -26.62 5.84 -18.34
C THR A 168 -26.32 6.20 -19.79
N LYS A 169 -26.40 7.51 -20.11
CA LYS A 169 -26.02 8.02 -21.44
C LYS A 169 -24.52 7.85 -21.72
N GLU A 170 -23.72 7.93 -20.68
CA GLU A 170 -22.27 7.83 -20.72
C GLU A 170 -21.84 6.41 -21.11
N VAL A 171 -22.40 5.36 -20.49
CA VAL A 171 -22.08 3.97 -20.85
C VAL A 171 -22.50 3.64 -22.27
N LYS A 172 -23.65 4.17 -22.75
CA LYS A 172 -24.09 3.97 -24.14
C LYS A 172 -23.07 4.52 -25.12
N LYS A 173 -22.58 5.75 -24.90
CA LYS A 173 -21.53 6.35 -25.74
C LYS A 173 -20.24 5.53 -25.75
N VAL A 174 -19.81 5.02 -24.57
CA VAL A 174 -18.60 4.18 -24.47
C VAL A 174 -18.81 2.86 -25.23
N VAL A 175 -19.94 2.21 -25.07
CA VAL A 175 -20.25 0.96 -25.76
C VAL A 175 -20.32 1.18 -27.28
N GLU A 176 -21.02 2.24 -27.74
CA GLU A 176 -21.10 2.60 -29.17
C GLU A 176 -19.70 2.86 -29.75
N PHE A 177 -18.87 3.65 -29.08
CA PHE A 177 -17.47 3.91 -29.47
C PHE A 177 -16.67 2.61 -29.58
N LEU A 178 -16.72 1.75 -28.54
CA LEU A 178 -16.00 0.48 -28.56
C LEU A 178 -16.45 -0.45 -29.69
N GLN A 179 -17.75 -0.49 -29.99
CA GLN A 179 -18.28 -1.35 -31.05
C GLN A 179 -18.04 -0.77 -32.45
N GLN A 180 -18.32 0.51 -32.67
CA GLN A 180 -18.31 1.13 -34.00
C GLN A 180 -16.92 1.58 -34.43
N GLU A 181 -16.14 2.19 -33.52
CA GLU A 181 -14.84 2.74 -33.85
C GLU A 181 -13.69 1.74 -33.56
N MET A 182 -13.81 0.97 -32.45
CA MET A 182 -12.76 0.04 -32.02
C MET A 182 -13.03 -1.42 -32.43
N GLY A 183 -14.19 -1.73 -33.02
CA GLY A 183 -14.55 -3.07 -33.50
C GLY A 183 -14.73 -4.10 -32.39
N ALA A 184 -15.07 -3.68 -31.17
CA ALA A 184 -15.23 -4.56 -30.03
C ALA A 184 -16.57 -5.32 -30.10
N THR A 185 -16.59 -6.48 -30.74
CA THR A 185 -17.81 -7.28 -30.95
C THR A 185 -18.20 -8.17 -29.77
N LYS A 186 -17.39 -8.20 -28.71
CA LYS A 186 -17.55 -9.15 -27.60
C LYS A 186 -18.35 -8.60 -26.41
N ILE A 187 -18.90 -7.40 -26.48
CA ILE A 187 -19.83 -6.89 -25.47
C ILE A 187 -21.18 -7.57 -25.71
N ARG A 188 -21.43 -8.62 -24.94
CA ARG A 188 -22.54 -9.54 -25.20
C ARG A 188 -23.92 -8.91 -24.96
N PHE A 189 -24.04 -8.04 -23.99
CA PHE A 189 -25.28 -7.39 -23.56
C PHE A 189 -25.11 -5.87 -23.50
N PRO A 190 -24.97 -5.17 -24.63
CA PRO A 190 -24.61 -3.75 -24.67
C PRO A 190 -25.59 -2.84 -23.93
N GLU A 191 -26.88 -3.16 -23.94
CA GLU A 191 -27.94 -2.33 -23.31
C GLU A 191 -27.90 -2.37 -21.76
N THR A 192 -27.34 -3.43 -21.19
CA THR A 192 -27.36 -3.68 -19.74
C THR A 192 -25.99 -3.83 -19.11
N SER A 193 -24.92 -3.67 -19.90
CA SER A 193 -23.55 -3.74 -19.37
C SER A 193 -23.14 -2.44 -18.69
N GLY A 194 -22.44 -2.55 -17.55
CA GLY A 194 -21.53 -1.52 -17.06
C GLY A 194 -20.16 -1.72 -17.68
N ILE A 195 -19.37 -0.66 -17.83
CA ILE A 195 -18.02 -0.70 -18.40
C ILE A 195 -17.03 -0.09 -17.41
N GLY A 196 -15.95 -0.82 -17.12
CA GLY A 196 -14.79 -0.33 -16.36
C GLY A 196 -13.52 -0.36 -17.21
N ILE A 197 -12.63 0.59 -17.00
CA ILE A 197 -11.35 0.70 -17.72
C ILE A 197 -10.21 0.41 -16.75
N LYS A 198 -9.29 -0.46 -17.17
CA LYS A 198 -8.11 -0.87 -16.43
C LYS A 198 -6.86 -0.28 -17.10
N PRO A 199 -6.42 0.92 -16.71
CA PRO A 199 -5.14 1.46 -17.20
C PRO A 199 -3.98 0.78 -16.48
N VAL A 200 -2.93 0.45 -17.23
CA VAL A 200 -1.63 -0.01 -16.74
C VAL A 200 -0.57 0.65 -17.59
N SER A 201 0.35 1.40 -16.99
CA SER A 201 1.40 2.13 -17.69
C SER A 201 2.79 1.53 -17.48
N ILE A 202 3.70 1.84 -18.38
CA ILE A 202 5.13 1.54 -18.25
C ILE A 202 5.69 2.28 -17.02
N GLU A 203 5.36 3.54 -16.87
CA GLU A 203 5.84 4.41 -15.79
C GLU A 203 5.39 3.92 -14.42
N GLY A 204 4.10 3.62 -14.25
CA GLY A 204 3.55 3.08 -13.01
C GLY A 204 4.17 1.73 -12.64
N THR A 205 4.33 0.85 -13.63
CA THR A 205 5.00 -0.45 -13.46
C THR A 205 6.46 -0.27 -13.07
N THR A 206 7.20 0.55 -13.80
CA THR A 206 8.63 0.78 -13.61
C THR A 206 8.94 1.26 -12.20
N ARG A 207 8.23 2.29 -11.72
CA ARG A 207 8.46 2.85 -10.38
C ARG A 207 8.15 1.85 -9.26
N LEU A 208 7.09 1.06 -9.41
CA LEU A 208 6.74 0.02 -8.43
C LEU A 208 7.77 -1.11 -8.40
N VAL A 209 8.07 -1.69 -9.55
CA VAL A 209 8.99 -2.85 -9.64
C VAL A 209 10.41 -2.43 -9.23
N ARG A 210 10.85 -1.21 -9.58
CA ARG A 210 12.12 -0.64 -9.10
C ARG A 210 12.17 -0.63 -7.58
N ALA A 211 11.12 -0.16 -6.92
CA ALA A 211 11.04 -0.14 -5.46
C ALA A 211 11.08 -1.56 -4.86
N ALA A 212 10.41 -2.53 -5.48
CA ALA A 212 10.42 -3.92 -5.02
C ALA A 212 11.81 -4.57 -5.16
N ILE A 213 12.50 -4.35 -6.28
CA ILE A 213 13.87 -4.88 -6.48
C ILE A 213 14.85 -4.19 -5.54
N GLN A 214 14.75 -2.86 -5.38
CA GLN A 214 15.61 -2.13 -4.45
C GLN A 214 15.40 -2.61 -3.01
N TYR A 215 14.15 -2.85 -2.61
CA TYR A 215 13.85 -3.42 -1.29
C TYR A 215 14.49 -4.82 -1.11
N ALA A 216 14.45 -5.66 -2.13
CA ALA A 216 15.09 -6.98 -2.09
C ALA A 216 16.60 -6.85 -1.92
N ILE A 217 17.24 -5.91 -2.61
CA ILE A 217 18.67 -5.61 -2.46
C ILE A 217 18.99 -5.10 -1.04
N ASP A 218 18.21 -4.14 -0.54
CA ASP A 218 18.45 -3.48 0.74
C ASP A 218 18.26 -4.41 1.94
N ASN A 219 17.36 -5.39 1.82
CA ASN A 219 17.01 -6.34 2.87
C ASN A 219 17.51 -7.76 2.60
N ASP A 220 18.37 -7.93 1.59
CA ASP A 220 18.98 -9.21 1.20
C ASP A 220 17.94 -10.34 0.99
N LYS A 221 16.81 -10.00 0.36
CA LYS A 221 15.74 -10.96 0.09
C LYS A 221 16.07 -11.78 -1.17
N PRO A 222 15.82 -13.11 -1.16
CA PRO A 222 16.29 -14.01 -2.23
C PRO A 222 15.49 -13.91 -3.53
N SER A 223 14.32 -13.30 -3.55
CA SER A 223 13.52 -13.22 -4.77
C SER A 223 12.57 -12.03 -4.83
N VAL A 224 12.27 -11.59 -6.07
CA VAL A 224 11.14 -10.72 -6.40
C VAL A 224 10.25 -11.48 -7.38
N THR A 225 8.96 -11.65 -7.05
CA THR A 225 7.99 -12.33 -7.89
C THR A 225 6.99 -11.32 -8.46
N LEU A 226 6.94 -11.22 -9.79
CA LEU A 226 5.95 -10.43 -10.51
C LEU A 226 4.65 -11.24 -10.60
N VAL A 227 3.60 -10.84 -9.88
CA VAL A 227 2.32 -11.57 -9.89
C VAL A 227 1.33 -10.86 -10.82
N HIS A 228 0.80 -11.60 -11.78
CA HIS A 228 -0.04 -11.04 -12.85
C HIS A 228 -0.98 -12.09 -13.49
N LYS A 229 -1.94 -11.63 -14.28
CA LYS A 229 -2.80 -12.47 -15.14
C LYS A 229 -2.56 -12.17 -16.64
N GLY A 230 -1.30 -11.98 -17.03
CA GLY A 230 -0.90 -11.56 -18.38
C GLY A 230 -1.19 -12.56 -19.50
N ASN A 231 -1.45 -13.83 -19.18
CA ASN A 231 -1.94 -14.82 -20.16
C ASN A 231 -3.35 -14.49 -20.69
N ILE A 232 -4.16 -13.76 -19.94
CA ILE A 232 -5.51 -13.29 -20.31
C ILE A 232 -5.48 -11.81 -20.66
N MET A 233 -4.97 -10.97 -19.77
CA MET A 233 -4.89 -9.51 -19.94
C MET A 233 -3.51 -9.13 -20.52
N LYS A 234 -3.30 -9.47 -21.80
CA LYS A 234 -2.00 -9.42 -22.46
C LYS A 234 -1.39 -8.01 -22.55
N PHE A 235 -2.23 -6.99 -22.73
CA PHE A 235 -1.80 -5.61 -22.97
C PHE A 235 -1.85 -4.72 -21.72
N THR A 236 -2.25 -5.26 -20.58
CA THR A 236 -2.24 -4.62 -19.28
C THR A 236 -1.35 -5.41 -18.32
N GLU A 237 -1.80 -6.54 -17.82
CA GLU A 237 -1.00 -7.34 -16.89
C GLU A 237 0.21 -8.03 -17.55
N GLY A 238 0.12 -8.35 -18.85
CA GLY A 238 1.28 -8.78 -19.65
C GLY A 238 2.30 -7.65 -19.81
N LEU A 239 1.85 -6.40 -20.03
CA LEU A 239 2.71 -5.23 -20.05
C LEU A 239 3.44 -5.06 -18.70
N PHE A 240 2.75 -5.23 -17.58
CA PHE A 240 3.36 -5.19 -16.24
C PHE A 240 4.52 -6.20 -16.12
N ARG A 241 4.27 -7.46 -16.46
CA ARG A 241 5.30 -8.51 -16.45
C ARG A 241 6.50 -8.15 -17.32
N ASP A 242 6.25 -7.81 -18.56
CA ASP A 242 7.32 -7.59 -19.56
C ASP A 242 8.14 -6.35 -19.20
N THR A 243 7.50 -5.27 -18.76
CA THR A 243 8.17 -4.06 -18.24
C THR A 243 9.00 -4.38 -16.98
N GLY A 244 8.49 -5.21 -16.08
CA GLY A 244 9.23 -5.61 -14.87
C GLY A 244 10.53 -6.36 -15.20
N TYR A 245 10.50 -7.29 -16.14
CA TYR A 245 11.71 -7.99 -16.60
C TYR A 245 12.66 -7.08 -17.35
N GLN A 246 12.13 -6.19 -18.20
CA GLN A 246 12.96 -5.22 -18.93
C GLN A 246 13.70 -4.30 -17.95
N LEU A 247 13.00 -3.77 -16.96
CA LEU A 247 13.59 -2.97 -15.90
C LEU A 247 14.71 -3.70 -15.14
N ALA A 248 14.47 -4.96 -14.75
CA ALA A 248 15.46 -5.76 -14.04
C ALA A 248 16.76 -5.92 -14.83
N ARG A 249 16.65 -6.11 -16.15
CA ARG A 249 17.82 -6.20 -17.02
C ARG A 249 18.51 -4.84 -17.21
N ASP A 250 17.77 -3.81 -17.54
CA ASP A 250 18.31 -2.51 -17.95
C ASP A 250 18.90 -1.72 -16.78
N GLU A 251 18.24 -1.68 -15.65
CA GLU A 251 18.66 -0.87 -14.50
C GLU A 251 19.46 -1.65 -13.45
N PHE A 252 19.17 -2.94 -13.27
CA PHE A 252 19.82 -3.76 -12.25
C PHE A 252 20.81 -4.80 -12.80
N GLY A 253 20.96 -4.86 -14.14
CA GLY A 253 21.91 -5.75 -14.78
C GLY A 253 21.57 -7.24 -14.64
N ALA A 254 20.30 -7.58 -14.39
CA ALA A 254 19.87 -8.96 -14.26
C ALA A 254 20.09 -9.74 -15.57
N LYS A 255 20.46 -11.02 -15.42
CA LYS A 255 20.73 -11.92 -16.55
C LYS A 255 19.68 -13.02 -16.61
N GLU A 256 19.23 -13.34 -17.81
CA GLU A 256 18.29 -14.45 -18.00
C GLU A 256 18.87 -15.78 -17.54
N ILE A 257 18.01 -16.58 -16.90
CA ILE A 257 18.32 -17.93 -16.43
C ILE A 257 17.33 -18.92 -17.04
N ASP A 258 17.73 -20.16 -17.17
CA ASP A 258 16.90 -21.29 -17.65
C ASP A 258 16.16 -21.04 -18.97
N GLY A 259 16.73 -20.20 -19.86
CA GLY A 259 16.14 -19.84 -21.16
C GLY A 259 15.08 -18.74 -21.09
N GLY A 260 15.00 -18.02 -19.98
CA GLY A 260 14.09 -16.87 -19.76
C GLY A 260 12.61 -17.25 -19.59
N PRO A 261 11.75 -16.31 -19.23
CA PRO A 261 12.02 -14.90 -18.96
C PRO A 261 12.60 -14.62 -17.58
N TRP A 262 12.66 -15.62 -16.69
CA TRP A 262 13.26 -15.46 -15.36
C TRP A 262 14.69 -14.94 -15.48
N CYS A 263 15.07 -14.11 -14.55
CA CYS A 263 16.44 -13.58 -14.53
C CYS A 263 16.94 -13.47 -13.08
N SER A 264 18.26 -13.37 -12.94
CA SER A 264 18.89 -13.19 -11.64
C SER A 264 19.86 -12.01 -11.65
N LEU A 265 20.04 -11.39 -10.52
CA LEU A 265 21.07 -10.39 -10.26
C LEU A 265 21.84 -10.74 -9.00
N THR A 266 23.10 -10.29 -8.95
CA THR A 266 23.90 -10.39 -7.72
C THR A 266 23.65 -9.16 -6.86
N ASN A 267 23.26 -9.35 -5.60
CA ASN A 267 23.11 -8.24 -4.66
C ASN A 267 24.43 -7.51 -4.47
N PRO A 268 24.54 -6.22 -4.83
CA PRO A 268 25.81 -5.48 -4.77
C PRO A 268 26.31 -5.24 -3.32
N LYS A 269 25.45 -5.44 -2.31
CA LYS A 269 25.80 -5.26 -0.89
C LYS A 269 26.33 -6.53 -0.24
N THR A 270 25.77 -7.69 -0.59
CA THR A 270 26.02 -8.97 0.10
C THR A 270 26.69 -10.01 -0.78
N GLY A 271 26.58 -9.89 -2.10
CA GLY A 271 27.04 -10.90 -3.07
C GLY A 271 26.05 -12.06 -3.27
N ASN A 272 24.92 -12.08 -2.55
CA ASN A 272 23.90 -13.12 -2.71
C ASN A 272 23.12 -12.96 -4.02
N GLU A 273 22.59 -14.05 -4.53
CA GLU A 273 21.74 -14.04 -5.72
C GLU A 273 20.32 -13.62 -5.39
N ILE A 274 19.72 -12.77 -6.21
CA ILE A 274 18.30 -12.40 -6.15
C ILE A 274 17.65 -12.84 -7.46
N ILE A 275 16.63 -13.69 -7.36
CA ILE A 275 15.89 -14.20 -8.51
C ILE A 275 14.69 -13.31 -8.78
N ILE A 276 14.57 -12.79 -10.01
CA ILE A 276 13.39 -12.10 -10.50
C ILE A 276 12.59 -13.12 -11.33
N LYS A 277 11.39 -13.42 -10.88
CA LYS A 277 10.51 -14.42 -11.49
C LYS A 277 9.08 -13.91 -11.61
N ASP A 278 8.24 -14.61 -12.35
CA ASP A 278 6.82 -14.29 -12.42
C ASP A 278 5.94 -15.47 -12.02
N ASN A 279 4.71 -15.17 -11.66
CA ASN A 279 3.69 -16.17 -11.43
C ASN A 279 2.30 -15.65 -11.86
N ILE A 280 1.50 -16.52 -12.46
CA ILE A 280 0.10 -16.21 -12.79
C ILE A 280 -0.70 -16.17 -11.48
N ALA A 281 -1.53 -15.14 -11.29
CA ALA A 281 -2.17 -14.80 -10.02
C ALA A 281 -2.95 -15.96 -9.38
N ASP A 282 -3.72 -16.72 -10.15
CA ASP A 282 -4.45 -17.88 -9.64
C ASP A 282 -3.53 -19.03 -9.23
N ALA A 283 -2.43 -19.26 -9.95
CA ALA A 283 -1.41 -20.22 -9.53
C ALA A 283 -0.70 -19.74 -8.27
N PHE A 284 -0.38 -18.44 -8.17
CA PHE A 284 0.24 -17.85 -7.00
C PHE A 284 -0.60 -18.04 -5.73
N LEU A 285 -1.92 -17.86 -5.81
CA LEU A 285 -2.83 -18.09 -4.68
C LEU A 285 -2.80 -19.52 -4.14
N GLN A 286 -2.47 -20.51 -4.99
CA GLN A 286 -2.21 -21.89 -4.55
C GLN A 286 -0.81 -22.04 -3.95
N GLN A 287 0.19 -21.42 -4.59
CA GLN A 287 1.59 -21.56 -4.20
C GLN A 287 1.85 -21.02 -2.79
N ILE A 288 1.26 -19.90 -2.42
CA ILE A 288 1.40 -19.30 -1.08
C ILE A 288 0.82 -20.18 0.05
N LEU A 289 -0.03 -21.17 -0.29
CA LEU A 289 -0.51 -22.18 0.65
C LEU A 289 0.37 -23.42 0.68
N LEU A 290 0.94 -23.81 -0.45
CA LEU A 290 1.66 -25.06 -0.64
C LEU A 290 3.15 -24.95 -0.38
N ARG A 291 3.76 -23.83 -0.78
CA ARG A 291 5.20 -23.57 -0.78
C ARG A 291 5.49 -22.09 -0.50
N PRO A 292 5.01 -21.51 0.61
CA PRO A 292 5.18 -20.07 0.89
C PRO A 292 6.66 -19.66 0.98
N GLU A 293 7.54 -20.55 1.41
CA GLU A 293 8.99 -20.33 1.55
C GLU A 293 9.71 -20.03 0.23
N GLU A 294 9.09 -20.29 -0.92
CA GLU A 294 9.67 -19.94 -2.24
C GLU A 294 9.51 -18.46 -2.60
N TYR A 295 8.78 -17.69 -1.80
CA TYR A 295 8.42 -16.30 -2.09
C TYR A 295 8.88 -15.35 -0.99
N SER A 296 9.45 -14.20 -1.39
CA SER A 296 9.89 -13.19 -0.41
C SER A 296 9.38 -11.79 -0.71
N VAL A 297 9.70 -11.19 -1.86
CA VAL A 297 9.14 -9.92 -2.29
C VAL A 297 8.18 -10.14 -3.45
N ILE A 298 6.98 -9.59 -3.34
CA ILE A 298 5.92 -9.73 -4.34
C ILE A 298 5.65 -8.36 -4.95
N ALA A 299 5.82 -8.21 -6.25
CA ALA A 299 5.42 -7.01 -6.97
C ALA A 299 4.18 -7.32 -7.81
N THR A 300 3.12 -6.54 -7.68
CA THR A 300 1.86 -6.83 -8.37
C THR A 300 1.00 -5.58 -8.59
N LEU A 301 0.06 -5.69 -9.50
CA LEU A 301 -0.94 -4.67 -9.81
C LEU A 301 -1.90 -4.42 -8.62
N ASN A 302 -2.61 -3.32 -8.67
CA ASN A 302 -3.41 -2.82 -7.56
C ASN A 302 -4.46 -3.82 -7.06
N LEU A 303 -5.33 -4.32 -7.93
CA LEU A 303 -6.38 -5.28 -7.53
C LEU A 303 -5.79 -6.61 -7.03
N ASN A 304 -4.84 -7.16 -7.76
CA ASN A 304 -4.18 -8.41 -7.37
C ASN A 304 -3.51 -8.26 -5.99
N GLY A 305 -2.85 -7.13 -5.76
CA GLY A 305 -2.19 -6.83 -4.49
C GLY A 305 -3.17 -6.69 -3.33
N ASP A 306 -4.36 -6.17 -3.57
CA ASP A 306 -5.42 -6.09 -2.57
C ASP A 306 -5.87 -7.49 -2.13
N TYR A 307 -6.20 -8.36 -3.08
CA TYR A 307 -6.62 -9.72 -2.78
C TYR A 307 -5.53 -10.56 -2.13
N ILE A 308 -4.30 -10.48 -2.65
CA ILE A 308 -3.17 -11.29 -2.18
C ILE A 308 -2.77 -10.91 -0.76
N SER A 309 -2.73 -9.63 -0.43
CA SER A 309 -2.33 -9.17 0.91
C SER A 309 -3.30 -9.64 1.99
N ASP A 310 -4.59 -9.61 1.73
CA ASP A 310 -5.60 -10.07 2.68
C ASP A 310 -5.62 -11.60 2.79
N ALA A 311 -5.44 -12.31 1.67
CA ALA A 311 -5.31 -13.77 1.66
C ALA A 311 -4.08 -14.25 2.45
N LEU A 312 -2.96 -13.55 2.35
CA LEU A 312 -1.75 -13.83 3.13
C LEU A 312 -1.91 -13.44 4.60
N ALA A 313 -2.50 -12.27 4.88
CA ALA A 313 -2.77 -11.85 6.25
C ALA A 313 -3.63 -12.87 7.01
N ALA A 314 -4.64 -13.45 6.35
CA ALA A 314 -5.47 -14.51 6.93
C ALA A 314 -4.66 -15.74 7.34
N GLN A 315 -3.61 -16.07 6.59
CA GLN A 315 -2.76 -17.24 6.87
C GLN A 315 -1.86 -17.06 8.11
N VAL A 316 -1.54 -15.83 8.49
CA VAL A 316 -0.68 -15.54 9.65
C VAL A 316 -1.44 -15.10 10.89
N GLY A 317 -2.78 -15.02 10.83
CA GLY A 317 -3.60 -14.68 11.99
C GLY A 317 -4.62 -13.57 11.77
N GLY A 318 -4.69 -13.03 10.55
CA GLY A 318 -5.70 -12.07 10.12
C GLY A 318 -5.18 -10.63 9.98
N ILE A 319 -6.04 -9.80 9.39
CA ILE A 319 -5.71 -8.39 9.06
C ILE A 319 -5.46 -7.51 10.30
N GLY A 320 -5.89 -7.94 11.50
CA GLY A 320 -5.63 -7.22 12.75
C GLY A 320 -4.16 -7.14 13.17
N ILE A 321 -3.29 -7.92 12.51
CA ILE A 321 -1.83 -7.89 12.74
C ILE A 321 -1.04 -7.56 11.45
N ALA A 322 -1.73 -7.16 10.39
CA ALA A 322 -1.11 -6.84 9.09
C ALA A 322 -0.82 -5.33 9.00
N PRO A 323 0.46 -4.91 8.97
CA PRO A 323 0.81 -3.51 8.79
C PRO A 323 0.82 -3.09 7.34
N GLY A 324 0.82 -1.77 7.11
CA GLY A 324 0.92 -1.20 5.77
C GLY A 324 1.56 0.18 5.73
N ALA A 325 2.14 0.48 4.58
CA ALA A 325 2.64 1.80 4.23
C ALA A 325 2.26 2.15 2.80
N ASN A 326 1.93 3.41 2.58
CA ASN A 326 1.75 3.98 1.24
C ASN A 326 2.86 5.00 1.01
N LEU A 327 3.66 4.79 -0.02
CA LEU A 327 4.92 5.48 -0.21
C LEU A 327 5.00 6.15 -1.59
N SER A 328 5.67 7.30 -1.63
CA SER A 328 6.21 7.92 -2.83
C SER A 328 7.71 8.21 -2.63
N ASP A 329 8.32 8.94 -3.54
CA ASP A 329 9.73 9.34 -3.41
C ASP A 329 9.98 10.25 -2.19
N SER A 330 8.96 10.96 -1.70
CA SER A 330 9.12 11.98 -0.67
C SER A 330 8.08 11.94 0.45
N ILE A 331 7.07 11.09 0.34
CA ILE A 331 5.96 11.02 1.30
C ILE A 331 5.75 9.57 1.70
N ALA A 332 5.58 9.34 2.99
CA ALA A 332 5.24 8.05 3.57
C ALA A 332 4.01 8.18 4.49
N VAL A 333 2.95 7.44 4.20
CA VAL A 333 1.74 7.36 5.03
C VAL A 333 1.56 5.93 5.49
N PHE A 334 1.75 5.70 6.77
CA PHE A 334 1.59 4.39 7.40
C PHE A 334 0.15 4.18 7.85
N GLU A 335 -0.36 2.97 7.73
CA GLU A 335 -1.76 2.68 8.06
C GLU A 335 -1.99 1.24 8.49
N ALA A 336 -3.00 1.00 9.34
CA ALA A 336 -3.57 -0.33 9.50
C ALA A 336 -4.25 -0.76 8.18
N THR A 337 -4.08 -2.04 7.81
CA THR A 337 -4.63 -2.55 6.54
C THR A 337 -6.11 -2.93 6.63
N HIS A 338 -6.64 -3.09 7.84
CA HIS A 338 -8.05 -3.41 8.09
C HIS A 338 -8.98 -2.20 7.98
N GLY A 339 -10.29 -2.47 7.87
CA GLY A 339 -11.34 -1.44 7.85
C GLY A 339 -11.72 -0.90 9.24
N THR A 340 -12.77 -0.11 9.28
CA THR A 340 -13.23 0.66 10.46
C THR A 340 -14.04 -0.14 11.48
N ALA A 341 -14.58 -1.30 11.11
CA ALA A 341 -15.36 -2.20 11.97
C ALA A 341 -16.27 -1.46 12.99
N PRO A 342 -17.20 -0.58 12.55
CA PRO A 342 -17.91 0.37 13.42
C PRO A 342 -18.71 -0.30 14.54
N GLY A 343 -19.14 -1.55 14.34
CA GLY A 343 -19.83 -2.33 15.36
C GLY A 343 -18.99 -2.65 16.62
N TYR A 344 -17.67 -2.47 16.56
CA TYR A 344 -16.73 -2.72 17.65
C TYR A 344 -16.14 -1.43 18.25
N ALA A 345 -16.41 -0.28 17.66
CA ALA A 345 -15.88 1.00 18.12
C ALA A 345 -16.27 1.32 19.56
N GLY A 346 -15.31 1.80 20.34
CA GLY A 346 -15.48 2.17 21.76
C GLY A 346 -15.63 0.99 22.74
N LYS A 347 -15.41 -0.26 22.29
CA LYS A 347 -15.58 -1.46 23.13
C LYS A 347 -14.27 -2.04 23.65
N ASN A 348 -13.11 -1.53 23.22
CA ASN A 348 -11.77 -2.05 23.55
C ASN A 348 -11.62 -3.57 23.28
N LEU A 349 -12.21 -4.08 22.21
CA LEU A 349 -12.21 -5.50 21.84
C LEU A 349 -11.30 -5.81 20.66
N VAL A 350 -10.79 -4.78 19.97
CA VAL A 350 -10.03 -4.94 18.73
C VAL A 350 -8.53 -4.99 19.00
N ASN A 351 -7.83 -5.75 18.16
CA ASN A 351 -6.38 -5.87 18.25
C ASN A 351 -5.70 -4.64 17.61
N PRO A 352 -4.88 -3.85 18.34
CA PRO A 352 -4.21 -2.67 17.82
C PRO A 352 -2.91 -2.98 17.06
N SER A 353 -2.50 -4.25 16.97
CA SER A 353 -1.18 -4.66 16.46
C SER A 353 -0.93 -4.23 15.02
N SER A 354 -1.94 -4.23 14.15
CA SER A 354 -1.76 -3.76 12.77
C SER A 354 -1.24 -2.31 12.74
N LEU A 355 -1.82 -1.40 13.53
CA LEU A 355 -1.39 -0.01 13.56
C LEU A 355 -0.05 0.16 14.32
N ILE A 356 0.21 -0.63 15.37
CA ILE A 356 1.49 -0.63 16.09
C ILE A 356 2.62 -1.10 15.18
N LEU A 357 2.42 -2.16 14.42
CA LEU A 357 3.40 -2.67 13.44
C LEU A 357 3.58 -1.69 12.28
N SER A 358 2.53 -0.97 11.87
CA SER A 358 2.67 0.11 10.89
C SER A 358 3.52 1.27 11.43
N ALA A 359 3.41 1.56 12.73
CA ALA A 359 4.29 2.52 13.39
C ALA A 359 5.74 1.99 13.51
N GLU A 360 5.95 0.69 13.69
CA GLU A 360 7.28 0.08 13.60
C GLU A 360 7.90 0.29 12.22
N MET A 361 7.13 0.05 11.14
CA MET A 361 7.57 0.37 9.78
C MET A 361 7.93 1.85 9.63
N MET A 362 7.14 2.76 10.22
CA MET A 362 7.41 4.20 10.23
C MET A 362 8.75 4.52 10.92
N LEU A 363 9.00 3.94 12.09
CA LEU A 363 10.25 4.14 12.81
C LEU A 363 11.45 3.64 11.98
N ARG A 364 11.34 2.46 11.39
CA ARG A 364 12.36 1.91 10.49
C ARG A 364 12.60 2.78 9.26
N HIS A 365 11.53 3.32 8.65
CA HIS A 365 11.62 4.27 7.54
C HIS A 365 12.37 5.54 7.93
N MET A 366 12.20 6.02 9.16
CA MET A 366 12.91 7.16 9.71
C MET A 366 14.35 6.86 10.17
N GLY A 367 14.79 5.60 10.13
CA GLY A 367 16.10 5.19 10.64
C GLY A 367 16.18 5.16 12.17
N TRP A 368 15.07 4.88 12.83
CA TRP A 368 14.96 4.84 14.32
C TRP A 368 14.79 3.41 14.83
#